data_4d540e893715dfbeec346f4e846d8e41
#
_entry.id   4d540e893715dfbeec346f4e846d8e41
#
_cell.length_a   1.000
_cell.length_b   1.000
_cell.length_c   1.000
_cell.angle_alpha   90.00
_cell.angle_beta   90.00
_cell.angle_gamma   90.00
#
_symmetry.space_group_name_H-M   'P 1'
#
loop_
_entity.id
_entity.type
_entity.pdbx_description
1 polymer ?
#
loop_
_entity_poly.entity_id
_entity_poly.type
_entity_poly.pdbx_seq_one_letter_code
_entity_poly.pdbx_strand_id
1 'polypeptide(L)'
;MNILSWMVFAGVIMATLGLGALVDIERRRAGLMLRLRRAGGLTLGPRAAPGTAGSGSFAWLRSGLRRIVLRLGESLSVILGGEARDTAADLRSAGYRSRDALLVYAFLKTVLPVCAFLSGGVWVLTVYPIGMQALIPSAIVLAVALGMSMGIDMVVDSKRRARLARIRRGFPDLLELLVIASEAGQGPQQALHRVARELHYSTPELAAEMQQMVAEISMTNDRRTAYAKLSARVPLPEIAIFTQALDQSDTYGTPFARAMRNLVAEQRANRLIALEEKAARLPVLMTVPLIFCIMPAVFVVLVGPAGLSVFDNILAGR
;
A
#
# COMPACT_ATOMS: atom_id res chain seq x y z
N MET A 1 19.75 -3.61 -38.84
CA MET A 1 19.29 -3.50 -37.45
C MET A 1 20.53 -3.35 -36.59
N ASN A 2 20.79 -2.15 -36.11
CA ASN A 2 22.08 -1.84 -35.46
C ASN A 2 22.09 -2.39 -34.03
N ILE A 3 23.01 -3.32 -33.75
CA ILE A 3 23.29 -3.88 -32.43
C ILE A 3 23.46 -2.77 -31.37
N LEU A 4 23.97 -1.61 -31.81
CA LEU A 4 24.17 -0.42 -30.97
C LEU A 4 22.83 0.11 -30.39
N SER A 5 21.72 0.13 -31.15
CA SER A 5 20.44 0.62 -30.68
C SER A 5 19.80 -0.32 -29.65
N TRP A 6 20.01 -1.63 -29.80
CA TRP A 6 19.60 -2.63 -28.81
C TRP A 6 20.40 -2.54 -27.51
N MET A 7 21.70 -2.24 -27.61
CA MET A 7 22.53 -2.01 -26.41
C MET A 7 22.15 -0.75 -25.65
N VAL A 8 21.77 0.34 -26.32
CA VAL A 8 21.31 1.57 -25.68
C VAL A 8 19.96 1.33 -25.00
N PHE A 9 19.01 0.66 -25.65
CA PHE A 9 17.72 0.33 -25.07
C PHE A 9 17.85 -0.60 -23.87
N ALA A 10 18.64 -1.66 -23.99
CA ALA A 10 18.94 -2.56 -22.87
C ALA A 10 19.66 -1.85 -21.72
N GLY A 11 20.59 -0.93 -22.01
CA GLY A 11 21.30 -0.12 -21.03
C GLY A 11 20.37 0.80 -20.22
N VAL A 12 19.40 1.43 -20.89
CA VAL A 12 18.42 2.29 -20.23
C VAL A 12 17.42 1.48 -19.39
N ILE A 13 16.97 0.33 -19.90
CA ILE A 13 16.12 -0.58 -19.10
C ILE A 13 16.89 -1.10 -17.88
N MET A 14 18.15 -1.49 -18.05
CA MET A 14 19.00 -1.93 -16.94
C MET A 14 19.27 -0.80 -15.94
N ALA A 15 19.48 0.43 -16.39
CA ALA A 15 19.67 1.59 -15.53
C ALA A 15 18.39 1.92 -14.73
N THR A 16 17.21 1.85 -15.36
CA THR A 16 15.92 2.09 -14.68
C THR A 16 15.57 0.98 -13.70
N LEU A 17 15.80 -0.28 -14.06
CA LEU A 17 15.63 -1.43 -13.16
C LEU A 17 16.67 -1.41 -12.03
N GLY A 18 17.93 -1.06 -12.33
CA GLY A 18 18.99 -0.91 -11.35
C GLY A 18 18.71 0.18 -10.32
N LEU A 19 18.16 1.33 -10.76
CA LEU A 19 17.75 2.41 -9.86
C LEU A 19 16.57 1.98 -8.96
N GLY A 20 15.60 1.26 -9.50
CA GLY A 20 14.49 0.68 -8.74
C GLY A 20 14.97 -0.36 -7.72
N ALA A 21 15.88 -1.23 -8.11
CA ALA A 21 16.47 -2.25 -7.23
C ALA A 21 17.33 -1.62 -6.12
N LEU A 22 18.09 -0.57 -6.41
CA LEU A 22 18.88 0.18 -5.41
C LEU A 22 17.98 0.82 -4.35
N VAL A 23 16.87 1.42 -4.75
CA VAL A 23 15.87 1.99 -3.83
C VAL A 23 15.23 0.89 -2.97
N ASP A 24 14.97 -0.29 -3.51
CA ASP A 24 14.39 -1.40 -2.74
C ASP A 24 15.42 -2.03 -1.77
N ILE A 25 16.69 -2.15 -2.15
CA ILE A 25 17.78 -2.63 -1.29
C ILE A 25 18.06 -1.67 -0.13
N GLU A 26 18.02 -0.36 -0.35
CA GLU A 26 18.15 0.63 0.74
C GLU A 26 16.97 0.56 1.71
N ARG A 27 15.76 0.33 1.20
CA ARG A 27 14.56 0.12 2.01
C ARG A 27 14.65 -1.15 2.85
N ARG A 28 15.17 -2.25 2.31
CA ARG A 28 15.39 -3.51 3.04
C ARG A 28 16.47 -3.36 4.11
N ARG A 29 17.55 -2.62 3.83
CA ARG A 29 18.61 -2.34 4.82
C ARG A 29 18.14 -1.47 5.97
N ALA A 30 17.31 -0.45 5.73
CA ALA A 30 16.69 0.36 6.78
C ALA A 30 15.77 -0.48 7.69
N GLY A 31 15.03 -1.44 7.12
CA GLY A 31 14.21 -2.39 7.88
C GLY A 31 15.04 -3.39 8.70
N LEU A 32 16.18 -3.84 8.19
CA LEU A 32 17.11 -4.74 8.90
C LEU A 32 17.82 -4.03 10.04
N MET A 33 18.27 -2.79 9.87
CA MET A 33 18.87 -1.98 10.93
C MET A 33 17.88 -1.69 12.07
N LEU A 34 16.60 -1.48 11.77
CA LEU A 34 15.55 -1.37 12.78
C LEU A 34 15.32 -2.69 13.52
N ARG A 35 15.42 -3.84 12.85
CA ARG A 35 15.30 -5.18 13.48
C ARG A 35 16.50 -5.52 14.33
N LEU A 36 17.72 -5.20 13.90
CA LEU A 36 18.94 -5.40 14.67
C LEU A 36 19.01 -4.48 15.90
N ARG A 37 18.52 -3.25 15.81
CA ARG A 37 18.36 -2.33 16.95
C ARG A 37 17.34 -2.83 17.98
N ARG A 38 16.37 -3.64 17.57
CA ARG A 38 15.38 -4.28 18.45
C ARG A 38 15.88 -5.58 19.09
N ALA A 39 16.75 -6.32 18.41
CA ALA A 39 17.32 -7.57 18.93
C ALA A 39 18.48 -7.34 19.92
N GLY A 40 19.19 -6.21 19.81
CA GLY A 40 20.24 -5.81 20.74
C GLY A 40 19.65 -4.88 21.81
N GLY A 41 19.11 -5.44 22.89
CA GLY A 41 18.63 -4.71 24.07
C GLY A 41 19.76 -4.06 24.87
N LEU A 42 20.53 -3.17 24.23
CA LEU A 42 21.56 -2.36 24.89
C LEU A 42 21.21 -0.89 24.74
N THR A 43 20.80 -0.32 25.85
CA THR A 43 20.76 1.11 26.12
C THR A 43 22.17 1.69 25.92
N LEU A 44 22.41 2.25 24.75
CA LEU A 44 23.55 3.13 24.53
C LEU A 44 23.02 4.56 24.43
N GLY A 45 23.46 5.37 25.40
CA GLY A 45 23.20 6.78 25.52
C GLY A 45 23.59 7.58 24.26
N PRO A 46 23.25 8.88 24.22
CA PRO A 46 23.39 9.71 23.03
C PRO A 46 24.85 10.09 22.80
N ARG A 47 25.64 9.21 22.19
CA ARG A 47 26.96 9.56 21.63
C ARG A 47 27.47 8.46 20.72
N ALA A 48 27.34 8.64 19.45
CA ALA A 48 28.37 8.32 18.45
C ALA A 48 27.85 8.75 17.07
N ALA A 49 28.46 9.77 16.51
CA ALA A 49 28.47 10.03 15.09
C ALA A 49 28.95 8.74 14.38
N PRO A 50 28.35 8.33 13.26
CA PRO A 50 28.84 7.17 12.55
C PRO A 50 30.21 7.51 11.97
N GLY A 51 31.25 6.88 12.56
CA GLY A 51 32.59 6.87 12.01
C GLY A 51 32.54 6.29 10.59
N THR A 52 33.16 7.01 9.71
CA THR A 52 33.51 6.64 8.35
C THR A 52 34.35 5.39 8.35
N ALA A 53 33.78 4.26 7.96
CA ALA A 53 34.60 3.11 7.56
C ALA A 53 33.89 2.38 6.41
N GLY A 54 34.46 2.47 5.23
CA GLY A 54 34.25 1.54 4.11
C GLY A 54 33.63 2.12 2.85
N SER A 55 34.51 2.31 1.85
CA SER A 55 34.29 2.51 0.42
C SER A 55 33.94 3.91 -0.08
N GLY A 56 34.97 4.66 -0.35
CA GLY A 56 34.97 6.07 -0.77
C GLY A 56 34.77 6.36 -2.24
N SER A 57 34.11 5.58 -3.08
CA SER A 57 33.88 6.01 -4.47
C SER A 57 32.43 6.13 -4.88
N PHE A 58 31.49 5.56 -4.15
CA PHE A 58 30.06 5.67 -4.45
C PHE A 58 29.29 6.64 -3.52
N ALA A 59 29.88 7.08 -2.43
CA ALA A 59 29.19 7.94 -1.45
C ALA A 59 28.97 9.37 -1.98
N TRP A 60 29.86 9.93 -2.78
CA TRP A 60 29.70 11.25 -3.37
C TRP A 60 28.68 11.26 -4.52
N LEU A 61 28.61 10.18 -5.31
CA LEU A 61 27.58 10.01 -6.33
C LEU A 61 26.19 9.94 -5.69
N ARG A 62 26.06 9.22 -4.57
CA ARG A 62 24.81 9.08 -3.81
C ARG A 62 24.36 10.43 -3.21
N SER A 63 25.27 11.21 -2.68
CA SER A 63 24.95 12.53 -2.10
C SER A 63 24.67 13.57 -3.20
N GLY A 64 25.30 13.44 -4.37
CA GLY A 64 25.02 14.24 -5.56
C GLY A 64 23.66 13.93 -6.17
N LEU A 65 23.38 12.65 -6.41
CA LEU A 65 22.10 12.19 -6.93
C LEU A 65 20.93 12.56 -5.98
N ARG A 66 21.12 12.35 -4.67
CA ARG A 66 20.13 12.73 -3.67
C ARG A 66 19.81 14.24 -3.70
N ARG A 67 20.81 15.10 -3.86
CA ARG A 67 20.60 16.56 -3.98
C ARG A 67 19.87 16.94 -5.27
N ILE A 68 20.17 16.29 -6.39
CA ILE A 68 19.49 16.50 -7.66
C ILE A 68 18.04 16.01 -7.58
N VAL A 69 17.82 14.81 -7.04
CA VAL A 69 16.49 14.22 -6.80
C VAL A 69 15.62 15.12 -5.90
N LEU A 70 16.20 15.67 -4.85
CA LEU A 70 15.50 16.55 -3.93
C LEU A 70 15.15 17.90 -4.58
N ARG A 71 16.06 18.50 -5.35
CA ARG A 71 15.80 19.78 -6.05
C ARG A 71 14.81 19.66 -7.20
N LEU A 72 14.91 18.60 -8.00
CA LEU A 72 13.94 18.32 -9.08
C LEU A 72 12.58 17.92 -8.52
N GLY A 73 12.53 17.15 -7.43
CA GLY A 73 11.30 16.79 -6.76
C GLY A 73 10.56 18.00 -6.16
N GLU A 74 11.29 18.98 -5.67
CA GLU A 74 10.73 20.22 -5.13
C GLU A 74 10.08 21.09 -6.23
N SER A 75 10.73 21.21 -7.39
CA SER A 75 10.18 21.93 -8.55
C SER A 75 8.97 21.21 -9.17
N LEU A 76 8.97 19.88 -9.18
CA LEU A 76 7.88 19.06 -9.70
C LEU A 76 6.67 19.00 -8.75
N SER A 77 6.89 19.07 -7.44
CA SER A 77 5.80 19.07 -6.46
C SER A 77 4.96 20.36 -6.50
N VAL A 78 5.54 21.46 -6.97
CA VAL A 78 4.83 22.74 -7.18
C VAL A 78 3.89 22.64 -8.39
N ILE A 79 4.27 21.89 -9.44
CA ILE A 79 3.46 21.73 -10.66
C ILE A 79 2.29 20.74 -10.43
N LEU A 80 2.46 19.76 -9.55
CA LEU A 80 1.46 18.74 -9.18
C LEU A 80 0.53 19.15 -8.00
N GLY A 81 0.41 20.41 -7.70
CA GLY A 81 -0.16 21.03 -6.49
C GLY A 81 -1.45 20.46 -5.89
N GLY A 82 -2.33 19.84 -6.64
CA GLY A 82 -3.57 19.18 -6.15
C GLY A 82 -3.34 17.70 -5.80
N GLU A 83 -2.78 16.94 -6.69
CA GLU A 83 -2.49 15.51 -6.51
C GLU A 83 -1.41 15.22 -5.46
N ALA A 84 -0.53 16.21 -5.18
CA ALA A 84 0.53 16.06 -4.18
C ALA A 84 -0.01 15.89 -2.75
N ARG A 85 -1.17 16.46 -2.41
CA ARG A 85 -1.80 16.31 -1.09
C ARG A 85 -2.38 14.91 -0.89
N ASP A 86 -3.08 14.38 -1.87
CA ASP A 86 -3.68 13.05 -1.83
C ASP A 86 -2.59 11.98 -1.82
N THR A 87 -1.59 12.14 -2.67
CA THR A 87 -0.40 11.28 -2.69
C THR A 87 0.37 11.32 -1.37
N ALA A 88 0.48 12.49 -0.72
CA ALA A 88 1.11 12.61 0.59
C ALA A 88 0.32 11.88 1.69
N ALA A 89 -1.01 11.92 1.63
CA ALA A 89 -1.87 11.18 2.55
C ALA A 89 -1.72 9.67 2.35
N ASP A 90 -1.67 9.22 1.10
CA ASP A 90 -1.48 7.82 0.75
C ASP A 90 -0.10 7.27 1.18
N LEU A 91 0.95 8.04 0.99
CA LEU A 91 2.28 7.67 1.47
C LEU A 91 2.37 7.64 3.00
N ARG A 92 1.72 8.57 3.70
CA ARG A 92 1.64 8.57 5.17
C ARG A 92 0.89 7.34 5.67
N SER A 93 -0.24 6.99 5.04
CA SER A 93 -1.02 5.79 5.37
C SER A 93 -0.25 4.49 5.06
N ALA A 94 0.63 4.50 4.06
CA ALA A 94 1.58 3.42 3.77
C ALA A 94 2.74 3.31 4.78
N GLY A 95 2.87 4.29 5.70
CA GLY A 95 3.91 4.31 6.74
C GLY A 95 5.16 5.12 6.39
N TYR A 96 5.16 5.81 5.26
CA TYR A 96 6.26 6.67 4.84
C TYR A 96 6.07 8.09 5.39
N ARG A 97 6.62 8.35 6.59
CA ARG A 97 6.48 9.64 7.31
C ARG A 97 7.52 10.68 6.92
N SER A 98 8.58 10.29 6.21
CA SER A 98 9.67 11.19 5.84
C SER A 98 9.28 12.07 4.64
N ARG A 99 9.61 13.35 4.70
CA ARG A 99 9.55 14.27 3.55
C ARG A 99 10.34 13.75 2.36
N ASP A 100 11.48 13.12 2.62
CA ASP A 100 12.34 12.52 1.60
C ASP A 100 11.63 11.38 0.83
N ALA A 101 10.75 10.62 1.49
CA ALA A 101 10.02 9.54 0.84
C ALA A 101 9.01 10.05 -0.18
N LEU A 102 8.36 11.19 0.12
CA LEU A 102 7.44 11.84 -0.81
C LEU A 102 8.18 12.38 -2.03
N LEU A 103 9.32 13.03 -1.82
CA LEU A 103 10.15 13.56 -2.91
C LEU A 103 10.70 12.44 -3.80
N VAL A 104 11.16 11.34 -3.19
CA VAL A 104 11.64 10.15 -3.95
C VAL A 104 10.50 9.51 -4.75
N TYR A 105 9.31 9.42 -4.18
CA TYR A 105 8.15 8.89 -4.91
C TYR A 105 7.76 9.80 -6.08
N ALA A 106 7.63 11.11 -5.85
CA ALA A 106 7.30 12.08 -6.89
C ALA A 106 8.34 12.06 -8.02
N PHE A 107 9.63 12.03 -7.66
CA PHE A 107 10.73 11.90 -8.61
C PHE A 107 10.63 10.60 -9.42
N LEU A 108 10.42 9.48 -8.75
CA LEU A 108 10.35 8.18 -9.41
C LEU A 108 9.14 8.10 -10.35
N LYS A 109 7.97 8.61 -9.91
CA LYS A 109 6.73 8.64 -10.69
C LYS A 109 6.83 9.52 -11.93
N THR A 110 7.63 10.60 -11.89
CA THR A 110 7.74 11.55 -13.00
C THR A 110 8.93 11.22 -13.90
N VAL A 111 10.12 11.00 -13.32
CA VAL A 111 11.35 10.84 -14.10
C VAL A 111 11.41 9.49 -14.79
N LEU A 112 10.93 8.42 -14.15
CA LEU A 112 11.05 7.07 -14.70
C LEU A 112 10.24 6.89 -16.00
N PRO A 113 8.95 7.26 -16.09
CA PRO A 113 8.20 7.18 -17.36
C PRO A 113 8.70 8.17 -18.41
N VAL A 114 9.15 9.37 -18.02
CA VAL A 114 9.72 10.36 -18.95
C VAL A 114 11.00 9.84 -19.57
N CYS A 115 11.91 9.27 -18.77
CA CYS A 115 13.14 8.65 -19.29
C CYS A 115 12.83 7.46 -20.20
N ALA A 116 11.86 6.62 -19.83
CA ALA A 116 11.45 5.50 -20.67
C ALA A 116 10.84 5.97 -22.00
N PHE A 117 10.01 7.03 -21.96
CA PHE A 117 9.41 7.61 -23.16
C PHE A 117 10.47 8.26 -24.08
N LEU A 118 11.40 9.05 -23.53
CA LEU A 118 12.46 9.70 -24.32
C LEU A 118 13.40 8.67 -24.93
N SER A 119 13.84 7.68 -24.16
CA SER A 119 14.76 6.65 -24.67
C SER A 119 14.08 5.75 -25.70
N GLY A 120 12.81 5.37 -25.46
CA GLY A 120 12.02 4.62 -26.42
C GLY A 120 11.72 5.42 -27.69
N GLY A 121 11.43 6.72 -27.55
CA GLY A 121 11.21 7.63 -28.68
C GLY A 121 12.48 7.77 -29.56
N VAL A 122 13.63 8.00 -28.94
CA VAL A 122 14.91 8.04 -29.68
C VAL A 122 15.18 6.71 -30.38
N TRP A 123 14.90 5.58 -29.72
CA TRP A 123 15.06 4.26 -30.34
C TRP A 123 14.13 4.07 -31.56
N VAL A 124 12.86 4.45 -31.47
CA VAL A 124 11.92 4.36 -32.59
C VAL A 124 12.38 5.22 -33.75
N LEU A 125 12.82 6.46 -33.53
CA LEU A 125 13.30 7.38 -34.55
C LEU A 125 14.61 6.91 -35.26
N THR A 126 15.43 6.14 -34.55
CA THR A 126 16.71 5.62 -35.14
C THR A 126 16.52 4.33 -35.93
N VAL A 127 15.48 3.52 -35.58
CA VAL A 127 15.28 2.19 -36.18
C VAL A 127 14.22 2.19 -37.28
N TYR A 128 13.18 3.05 -37.16
CA TYR A 128 12.08 3.08 -38.11
C TYR A 128 12.07 4.41 -38.88
N PRO A 129 11.86 4.40 -40.22
CA PRO A 129 11.63 5.62 -40.98
C PRO A 129 10.34 6.29 -40.54
N ILE A 130 10.32 7.63 -40.59
CA ILE A 130 9.13 8.42 -40.21
C ILE A 130 7.97 8.07 -41.18
N GLY A 131 7.02 7.28 -40.72
CA GLY A 131 5.86 6.84 -41.51
C GLY A 131 4.93 5.91 -40.72
N MET A 132 3.97 5.31 -41.43
CA MET A 132 2.95 4.42 -40.85
C MET A 132 3.54 3.24 -40.08
N GLN A 133 4.77 2.81 -40.42
CA GLN A 133 5.48 1.71 -39.77
C GLN A 133 6.00 2.08 -38.35
N ALA A 134 6.14 3.37 -38.02
CA ALA A 134 6.57 3.83 -36.71
C ALA A 134 5.42 3.91 -35.68
N LEU A 135 4.15 3.81 -36.11
CA LEU A 135 2.97 3.96 -35.22
C LEU A 135 2.90 2.85 -34.18
N ILE A 136 3.08 1.59 -34.58
CA ILE A 136 2.99 0.45 -33.64
C ILE A 136 4.10 0.50 -32.59
N PRO A 137 5.41 0.66 -32.96
CA PRO A 137 6.48 0.80 -31.97
C PRO A 137 6.31 2.02 -31.05
N SER A 138 5.86 3.17 -31.55
CA SER A 138 5.61 4.35 -30.72
C SER A 138 4.47 4.14 -29.73
N ALA A 139 3.39 3.45 -30.13
CA ALA A 139 2.29 3.06 -29.24
C ALA A 139 2.77 2.11 -28.13
N ILE A 140 3.66 1.18 -28.45
CA ILE A 140 4.26 0.26 -27.44
C ILE A 140 5.11 1.04 -26.43
N VAL A 141 5.96 1.97 -26.90
CA VAL A 141 6.78 2.82 -26.00
C VAL A 141 5.89 3.64 -25.07
N LEU A 142 4.81 4.23 -25.59
CA LEU A 142 3.86 4.99 -24.79
C LEU A 142 3.15 4.08 -23.77
N ALA A 143 2.71 2.90 -24.18
CA ALA A 143 2.07 1.92 -23.29
C ALA A 143 3.00 1.46 -22.15
N VAL A 144 4.29 1.23 -22.46
CA VAL A 144 5.31 0.88 -21.45
C VAL A 144 5.56 2.02 -20.48
N ALA A 145 5.66 3.27 -20.96
CA ALA A 145 5.84 4.44 -20.10
C ALA A 145 4.66 4.65 -19.13
N LEU A 146 3.42 4.51 -19.65
CA LEU A 146 2.20 4.59 -18.83
C LEU A 146 2.11 3.42 -17.85
N GLY A 147 2.41 2.20 -18.28
CA GLY A 147 2.42 1.02 -17.41
C GLY A 147 3.43 1.14 -16.26
N MET A 148 4.57 1.77 -16.52
CA MET A 148 5.59 2.02 -15.51
C MET A 148 5.12 3.01 -14.44
N SER A 149 4.39 4.06 -14.83
CA SER A 149 3.76 5.00 -13.89
C SER A 149 2.72 4.31 -13.00
N MET A 150 1.82 3.51 -13.60
CA MET A 150 0.81 2.74 -12.85
C MET A 150 1.44 1.68 -11.94
N GLY A 151 2.55 1.08 -12.35
CA GLY A 151 3.25 0.08 -11.55
C GLY A 151 3.78 0.63 -10.21
N ILE A 152 4.25 1.88 -10.20
CA ILE A 152 4.72 2.53 -8.97
C ILE A 152 3.56 2.76 -8.00
N ASP A 153 2.42 3.25 -8.49
CA ASP A 153 1.21 3.46 -7.69
C ASP A 153 0.70 2.14 -7.09
N MET A 154 0.67 1.07 -7.90
CA MET A 154 0.25 -0.26 -7.46
C MET A 154 1.14 -0.83 -6.35
N VAL A 155 2.45 -0.60 -6.39
CA VAL A 155 3.38 -1.03 -5.33
C VAL A 155 3.12 -0.28 -4.03
N VAL A 156 2.92 1.04 -4.09
CA VAL A 156 2.62 1.85 -2.90
C VAL A 156 1.27 1.47 -2.31
N ASP A 157 0.24 1.30 -3.14
CA ASP A 157 -1.10 0.92 -2.71
C ASP A 157 -1.12 -0.50 -2.12
N SER A 158 -0.40 -1.45 -2.70
CA SER A 158 -0.23 -2.79 -2.14
C SER A 158 0.40 -2.76 -0.74
N LYS A 159 1.45 -1.94 -0.54
CA LYS A 159 2.09 -1.77 0.78
C LYS A 159 1.16 -1.07 1.79
N ARG A 160 0.40 -0.07 1.33
CA ARG A 160 -0.62 0.60 2.13
C ARG A 160 -1.68 -0.39 2.60
N ARG A 161 -2.28 -1.15 1.69
CA ARG A 161 -3.30 -2.17 2.00
C ARG A 161 -2.75 -3.23 2.96
N ALA A 162 -1.54 -3.72 2.73
CA ALA A 162 -0.90 -4.69 3.62
C ALA A 162 -0.67 -4.15 5.03
N ARG A 163 -0.28 -2.86 5.17
CA ARG A 163 -0.11 -2.21 6.47
C ARG A 163 -1.45 -1.99 7.18
N LEU A 164 -2.45 -1.46 6.47
CA LEU A 164 -3.79 -1.25 7.02
C LEU A 164 -4.44 -2.57 7.44
N ALA A 165 -4.24 -3.65 6.68
CA ALA A 165 -4.71 -4.98 7.04
C ALA A 165 -4.04 -5.53 8.32
N ARG A 166 -2.75 -5.18 8.60
CA ARG A 166 -2.09 -5.54 9.87
C ARG A 166 -2.67 -4.74 11.04
N ILE A 167 -2.86 -3.44 10.86
CA ILE A 167 -3.50 -2.58 11.87
C ILE A 167 -4.90 -3.07 12.19
N ARG A 168 -5.71 -3.37 11.16
CA ARG A 168 -7.07 -3.89 11.30
C ARG A 168 -7.13 -5.20 12.09
N ARG A 169 -6.18 -6.09 11.87
CA ARG A 169 -6.10 -7.37 12.60
C ARG A 169 -5.79 -7.20 14.08
N GLY A 170 -4.95 -6.21 14.44
CA GLY A 170 -4.62 -5.93 15.83
C GLY A 170 -5.60 -5.01 16.55
N PHE A 171 -6.59 -4.47 15.85
CA PHE A 171 -7.53 -3.53 16.43
C PHE A 171 -8.41 -4.14 17.55
N PRO A 172 -8.91 -5.38 17.46
CA PRO A 172 -9.63 -6.01 18.57
C PRO A 172 -8.79 -6.15 19.83
N ASP A 173 -7.50 -6.52 19.70
CA ASP A 173 -6.60 -6.63 20.84
C ASP A 173 -6.42 -5.27 21.55
N LEU A 174 -6.36 -4.17 20.77
CA LEU A 174 -6.37 -2.80 21.31
C LEU A 174 -7.60 -2.55 22.19
N LEU A 175 -8.78 -2.86 21.68
CA LEU A 175 -10.05 -2.61 22.40
C LEU A 175 -10.14 -3.46 23.67
N GLU A 176 -9.78 -4.74 23.60
CA GLU A 176 -9.79 -5.65 24.77
C GLU A 176 -8.84 -5.17 25.86
N LEU A 177 -7.62 -4.77 25.49
CA LEU A 177 -6.67 -4.20 26.45
C LEU A 177 -7.16 -2.87 27.05
N LEU A 178 -7.84 -2.03 26.28
CA LEU A 178 -8.42 -0.79 26.80
C LEU A 178 -9.58 -1.06 27.78
N VAL A 179 -10.41 -2.07 27.51
CA VAL A 179 -11.45 -2.51 28.46
C VAL A 179 -10.82 -2.97 29.75
N ILE A 180 -9.84 -3.87 29.71
CA ILE A 180 -9.14 -4.38 30.90
C ILE A 180 -8.49 -3.24 31.70
N ALA A 181 -7.81 -2.31 31.03
CA ALA A 181 -7.16 -1.18 31.69
C ALA A 181 -8.20 -0.25 32.36
N SER A 182 -9.35 -0.01 31.72
CA SER A 182 -10.41 0.83 32.25
C SER A 182 -11.15 0.16 33.41
N GLU A 183 -11.37 -1.16 33.38
CA GLU A 183 -11.95 -1.93 34.47
C GLU A 183 -11.03 -2.02 35.69
N ALA A 184 -9.70 -1.97 35.46
CA ALA A 184 -8.70 -1.82 36.52
C ALA A 184 -8.68 -0.40 37.15
N GLY A 185 -9.62 0.48 36.78
CA GLY A 185 -9.74 1.83 37.34
C GLY A 185 -8.76 2.85 36.72
N GLN A 186 -8.08 2.54 35.60
CA GLN A 186 -7.20 3.50 34.96
C GLN A 186 -8.03 4.53 34.19
N GLY A 187 -7.69 5.81 34.35
CA GLY A 187 -8.27 6.88 33.55
C GLY A 187 -7.97 6.73 32.05
N PRO A 188 -8.79 7.31 31.15
CA PRO A 188 -8.67 7.11 29.70
C PRO A 188 -7.26 7.38 29.16
N GLN A 189 -6.62 8.44 29.60
CA GLN A 189 -5.29 8.81 29.15
C GLN A 189 -4.21 7.80 29.59
N GLN A 190 -4.30 7.32 30.83
CA GLN A 190 -3.37 6.29 31.36
C GLN A 190 -3.58 4.95 30.65
N ALA A 191 -4.83 4.57 30.43
CA ALA A 191 -5.18 3.36 29.69
C ALA A 191 -4.62 3.39 28.26
N LEU A 192 -4.85 4.48 27.53
CA LEU A 192 -4.32 4.67 26.17
C LEU A 192 -2.78 4.59 26.15
N HIS A 193 -2.11 5.24 27.09
CA HIS A 193 -0.64 5.22 27.18
C HIS A 193 -0.10 3.82 27.49
N ARG A 194 -0.72 3.08 28.41
CA ARG A 194 -0.33 1.74 28.79
C ARG A 194 -0.53 0.75 27.64
N VAL A 195 -1.70 0.77 27.03
CA VAL A 195 -2.04 -0.12 25.93
C VAL A 195 -1.20 0.15 24.69
N ALA A 196 -0.89 1.42 24.38
CA ALA A 196 0.01 1.77 23.28
C ALA A 196 1.42 1.17 23.46
N ARG A 197 1.89 0.95 24.68
CA ARG A 197 3.16 0.27 24.95
C ARG A 197 3.04 -1.25 24.84
N GLU A 198 1.96 -1.81 25.36
CA GLU A 198 1.72 -3.26 25.37
C GLU A 198 1.57 -3.82 23.94
N LEU A 199 0.83 -3.12 23.08
CA LEU A 199 0.64 -3.48 21.67
C LEU A 199 1.92 -3.54 20.85
N HIS A 200 3.03 -3.01 21.36
CA HIS A 200 4.30 -3.03 20.62
C HIS A 200 4.78 -4.46 20.30
N TYR A 201 4.44 -5.42 21.14
CA TYR A 201 4.84 -6.81 20.95
C TYR A 201 3.96 -7.57 19.97
N SER A 202 2.65 -7.27 19.93
CA SER A 202 1.69 -7.95 19.05
C SER A 202 1.54 -7.25 17.70
N THR A 203 1.29 -5.94 17.70
CA THR A 203 1.00 -5.15 16.50
C THR A 203 1.79 -3.83 16.49
N PRO A 204 3.07 -3.87 16.11
CA PRO A 204 3.96 -2.70 16.21
C PRO A 204 3.50 -1.52 15.33
N GLU A 205 2.79 -1.77 14.22
CA GLU A 205 2.25 -0.70 13.37
C GLU A 205 1.13 0.07 14.08
N LEU A 206 0.21 -0.63 14.73
CA LEU A 206 -0.88 -0.01 15.51
C LEU A 206 -0.32 0.67 16.76
N ALA A 207 0.59 0.02 17.46
CA ALA A 207 1.27 0.60 18.62
C ALA A 207 1.95 1.93 18.31
N ALA A 208 2.64 2.03 17.16
CA ALA A 208 3.30 3.25 16.72
C ALA A 208 2.33 4.41 16.46
N GLU A 209 1.13 4.12 15.91
CA GLU A 209 0.09 5.14 15.70
C GLU A 209 -0.55 5.57 17.01
N MET A 210 -0.81 4.62 17.92
CA MET A 210 -1.35 4.91 19.26
C MET A 210 -0.37 5.71 20.10
N GLN A 211 0.91 5.35 20.11
CA GLN A 211 1.96 6.12 20.80
C GLN A 211 2.06 7.54 20.27
N GLN A 212 1.97 7.72 18.95
CA GLN A 212 1.99 9.05 18.35
C GLN A 212 0.75 9.86 18.76
N MET A 213 -0.45 9.27 18.74
CA MET A 213 -1.67 9.95 19.20
C MET A 213 -1.55 10.39 20.66
N VAL A 214 -1.07 9.51 21.55
CA VAL A 214 -0.87 9.83 22.97
C VAL A 214 0.16 10.94 23.16
N ALA A 215 1.25 10.93 22.38
CA ALA A 215 2.23 12.02 22.39
C ALA A 215 1.63 13.35 21.90
N GLU A 216 0.80 13.34 20.85
CA GLU A 216 0.11 14.51 20.33
C GLU A 216 -0.86 15.10 21.38
N ILE A 217 -1.61 14.26 22.11
CA ILE A 217 -2.46 14.68 23.23
C ILE A 217 -1.63 15.37 24.32
N SER A 218 -0.50 14.76 24.68
CA SER A 218 0.36 15.30 25.75
C SER A 218 1.04 16.61 25.37
N MET A 219 1.33 16.84 24.09
CA MET A 219 2.01 18.05 23.61
C MET A 219 1.06 19.22 23.37
N THR A 220 -0.12 18.97 22.84
CA THR A 220 -1.04 20.03 22.38
C THR A 220 -2.18 20.27 23.36
N ASN A 221 -2.43 19.33 24.29
CA ASN A 221 -3.59 19.30 25.20
C ASN A 221 -4.95 19.38 24.49
N ASP A 222 -4.97 19.20 23.16
CA ASP A 222 -6.14 19.14 22.30
C ASP A 222 -6.36 17.70 21.83
N ARG A 223 -7.23 17.01 22.55
CA ARG A 223 -7.55 15.60 22.31
C ARG A 223 -8.27 15.43 20.98
N ARG A 224 -9.22 16.32 20.70
CA ARG A 224 -10.02 16.22 19.47
C ARG A 224 -9.18 16.28 18.21
N THR A 225 -8.22 17.22 18.17
CA THR A 225 -7.27 17.32 17.05
C THR A 225 -6.38 16.07 16.95
N ALA A 226 -5.94 15.48 18.06
CA ALA A 226 -5.14 14.27 18.05
C ALA A 226 -5.93 13.05 17.51
N TYR A 227 -7.21 12.91 17.87
CA TYR A 227 -8.11 11.88 17.35
C TYR A 227 -8.34 12.04 15.84
N ALA A 228 -8.63 13.25 15.38
CA ALA A 228 -8.79 13.55 13.96
C ALA A 228 -7.51 13.23 13.15
N LYS A 229 -6.34 13.55 13.70
CA LYS A 229 -5.05 13.19 13.07
C LYS A 229 -4.83 11.69 12.98
N LEU A 230 -5.21 10.91 14.00
CA LEU A 230 -5.14 9.45 13.98
C LEU A 230 -6.02 8.88 12.86
N SER A 231 -7.29 9.30 12.79
CA SER A 231 -8.24 8.89 11.76
C SER A 231 -7.74 9.24 10.35
N ALA A 232 -7.14 10.42 10.16
CA ALA A 232 -6.55 10.81 8.88
C ALA A 232 -5.30 9.99 8.49
N ARG A 233 -4.49 9.57 9.47
CA ARG A 233 -3.30 8.73 9.22
C ARG A 233 -3.64 7.28 8.93
N VAL A 234 -4.70 6.77 9.55
CA VAL A 234 -5.14 5.38 9.44
C VAL A 234 -6.60 5.38 8.96
N PRO A 235 -6.83 5.47 7.63
CA PRO A 235 -8.17 5.55 7.06
C PRO A 235 -8.86 4.17 7.07
N LEU A 236 -9.19 3.71 8.26
CA LEU A 236 -9.97 2.50 8.50
C LEU A 236 -11.28 2.88 9.21
N PRO A 237 -12.43 2.33 8.79
CA PRO A 237 -13.72 2.62 9.41
C PRO A 237 -13.73 2.30 10.92
N GLU A 238 -13.03 1.24 11.33
CA GLU A 238 -12.93 0.85 12.74
C GLU A 238 -12.19 1.92 13.58
N ILE A 239 -11.14 2.53 13.01
CA ILE A 239 -10.38 3.61 13.67
C ILE A 239 -11.22 4.89 13.72
N ALA A 240 -12.00 5.18 12.68
CA ALA A 240 -12.88 6.35 12.68
C ALA A 240 -13.95 6.23 13.76
N ILE A 241 -14.61 5.08 13.90
CA ILE A 241 -15.60 4.81 14.95
C ILE A 241 -14.95 4.90 16.34
N PHE A 242 -13.75 4.34 16.50
CA PHE A 242 -12.99 4.41 17.76
C PHE A 242 -12.65 5.85 18.15
N THR A 243 -12.13 6.64 17.24
CA THR A 243 -11.78 8.05 17.51
C THR A 243 -13.02 8.90 17.81
N GLN A 244 -14.14 8.61 17.14
CA GLN A 244 -15.42 9.25 17.42
C GLN A 244 -15.94 8.88 18.81
N ALA A 245 -15.84 7.62 19.22
CA ALA A 245 -16.24 7.18 20.55
C ALA A 245 -15.38 7.82 21.66
N LEU A 246 -14.07 8.01 21.41
CA LEU A 246 -13.19 8.75 22.32
C LEU A 246 -13.61 10.22 22.44
N ASP A 247 -13.84 10.90 21.32
CA ASP A 247 -14.28 12.31 21.30
C ASP A 247 -15.62 12.48 22.02
N GLN A 248 -16.55 11.56 21.80
CA GLN A 248 -17.84 11.55 22.46
C GLN A 248 -17.71 11.32 23.98
N SER A 249 -16.83 10.40 24.40
CA SER A 249 -16.58 10.14 25.81
C SER A 249 -15.97 11.35 26.52
N ASP A 250 -15.04 12.02 25.87
CA ASP A 250 -14.40 13.21 26.41
C ASP A 250 -15.34 14.44 26.46
N THR A 251 -16.24 14.59 25.48
CA THR A 251 -17.16 15.73 25.37
C THR A 251 -18.37 15.59 26.30
N TYR A 252 -18.94 14.40 26.36
CA TYR A 252 -20.21 14.15 27.10
C TYR A 252 -20.01 13.45 28.44
N GLY A 253 -18.77 13.12 28.82
CA GLY A 253 -18.47 12.45 30.08
C GLY A 253 -19.05 11.02 30.17
N THR A 254 -19.32 10.37 29.04
CA THR A 254 -19.79 8.98 29.05
C THR A 254 -18.71 8.06 29.60
N PRO A 255 -19.06 7.00 30.38
CA PRO A 255 -18.06 6.10 30.92
C PRO A 255 -17.23 5.44 29.83
N PHE A 256 -15.94 5.77 29.77
CA PHE A 256 -14.98 5.28 28.78
C PHE A 256 -15.00 3.75 28.65
N ALA A 257 -15.06 3.04 29.79
CA ALA A 257 -15.15 1.57 29.82
C ALA A 257 -16.39 1.05 29.09
N ARG A 258 -17.53 1.74 29.21
CA ARG A 258 -18.77 1.36 28.51
C ARG A 258 -18.64 1.56 27.01
N ALA A 259 -18.08 2.67 26.58
CA ALA A 259 -17.84 2.94 25.16
C ALA A 259 -16.93 1.87 24.54
N MET A 260 -15.83 1.50 25.19
CA MET A 260 -14.93 0.46 24.71
C MET A 260 -15.59 -0.92 24.68
N ARG A 261 -16.39 -1.30 25.69
CA ARG A 261 -17.16 -2.56 25.68
C ARG A 261 -18.15 -2.63 24.52
N ASN A 262 -18.84 -1.54 24.23
CA ASN A 262 -19.77 -1.49 23.10
C ASN A 262 -19.03 -1.70 21.78
N LEU A 263 -17.86 -1.09 21.59
CA LEU A 263 -17.05 -1.29 20.41
C LEU A 263 -16.55 -2.73 20.27
N VAL A 264 -16.16 -3.40 21.37
CA VAL A 264 -15.80 -4.83 21.35
C VAL A 264 -16.99 -5.68 20.92
N ALA A 265 -18.18 -5.42 21.48
CA ALA A 265 -19.40 -6.16 21.13
C ALA A 265 -19.76 -5.96 19.65
N GLU A 266 -19.70 -4.73 19.16
CA GLU A 266 -19.93 -4.39 17.75
C GLU A 266 -18.93 -5.08 16.82
N GLN A 267 -17.65 -5.09 17.16
CA GLN A 267 -16.62 -5.76 16.37
C GLN A 267 -16.83 -7.28 16.29
N ARG A 268 -17.27 -7.89 17.41
CA ARG A 268 -17.60 -9.31 17.43
C ARG A 268 -18.83 -9.61 16.57
N ALA A 269 -19.88 -8.78 16.66
CA ALA A 269 -21.08 -8.90 15.83
C ALA A 269 -20.75 -8.76 14.33
N ASN A 270 -19.96 -7.76 13.96
CA ASN A 270 -19.54 -7.53 12.58
C ASN A 270 -18.72 -8.70 12.01
N ARG A 271 -17.91 -9.37 12.84
CA ARG A 271 -17.20 -10.60 12.42
C ARG A 271 -18.15 -11.76 12.15
N LEU A 272 -19.17 -11.96 13.00
CA LEU A 272 -20.21 -12.97 12.81
C LEU A 272 -20.98 -12.73 11.51
N ILE A 273 -21.46 -11.51 11.28
CA ILE A 273 -22.16 -11.12 10.06
C ILE A 273 -21.29 -11.38 8.82
N ALA A 274 -19.99 -11.04 8.88
CA ALA A 274 -19.08 -11.30 7.77
C ALA A 274 -18.85 -12.81 7.49
N LEU A 275 -18.93 -13.66 8.52
CA LEU A 275 -18.87 -15.12 8.37
C LEU A 275 -20.18 -15.67 7.81
N GLU A 276 -21.32 -15.20 8.28
CA GLU A 276 -22.64 -15.56 7.76
C GLU A 276 -22.79 -15.15 6.29
N GLU A 277 -22.35 -13.95 5.92
CA GLU A 277 -22.34 -13.48 4.52
C GLU A 277 -21.47 -14.40 3.62
N LYS A 278 -20.30 -14.80 4.09
CA LYS A 278 -19.47 -15.75 3.36
C LYS A 278 -20.15 -17.11 3.22
N ALA A 279 -20.77 -17.62 4.30
CA ALA A 279 -21.48 -18.88 4.27
C ALA A 279 -22.69 -18.83 3.32
N ALA A 280 -23.42 -17.72 3.31
CA ALA A 280 -24.57 -17.53 2.41
C ALA A 280 -24.19 -17.48 0.92
N ARG A 281 -22.95 -17.09 0.60
CA ARG A 281 -22.44 -17.08 -0.78
C ARG A 281 -22.02 -18.47 -1.29
N LEU A 282 -21.72 -19.42 -0.40
CA LEU A 282 -21.25 -20.74 -0.79
C LEU A 282 -22.23 -21.52 -1.69
N PRO A 283 -23.57 -21.59 -1.41
CA PRO A 283 -24.50 -22.29 -2.28
C PRO A 283 -24.51 -21.72 -3.70
N VAL A 284 -24.44 -20.39 -3.84
CA VAL A 284 -24.40 -19.74 -5.16
C VAL A 284 -23.12 -20.09 -5.92
N LEU A 285 -21.98 -20.12 -5.24
CA LEU A 285 -20.70 -20.51 -5.86
C LEU A 285 -20.70 -22.00 -6.29
N MET A 286 -21.43 -22.87 -5.61
CA MET A 286 -21.55 -24.29 -5.96
C MET A 286 -22.48 -24.52 -7.15
N THR A 287 -23.46 -23.64 -7.40
CA THR A 287 -24.36 -23.77 -8.55
C THR A 287 -23.67 -23.43 -9.87
N VAL A 288 -22.66 -22.55 -9.88
CA VAL A 288 -21.95 -22.17 -11.11
C VAL A 288 -21.26 -23.36 -11.79
N PRO A 289 -20.40 -24.15 -11.13
CA PRO A 289 -19.80 -25.33 -11.76
C PRO A 289 -20.85 -26.39 -12.12
N LEU A 290 -21.92 -26.54 -11.32
CA LEU A 290 -23.00 -27.47 -11.61
C LEU A 290 -23.68 -27.13 -12.93
N ILE A 291 -24.07 -25.86 -13.14
CA ILE A 291 -24.66 -25.39 -14.39
C ILE A 291 -23.69 -25.58 -15.57
N PHE A 292 -22.41 -25.29 -15.36
CA PHE A 292 -21.38 -25.40 -16.40
C PHE A 292 -21.12 -26.84 -16.82
N CYS A 293 -21.31 -27.82 -15.90
CA CYS A 293 -21.19 -29.24 -16.21
C CYS A 293 -22.46 -29.84 -16.78
N ILE A 294 -23.63 -29.49 -16.25
CA ILE A 294 -24.91 -30.11 -16.63
C ILE A 294 -25.40 -29.55 -17.98
N MET A 295 -25.27 -28.26 -18.21
CA MET A 295 -25.80 -27.61 -19.41
C MET A 295 -25.23 -28.17 -20.74
N PRO A 296 -23.91 -28.40 -20.90
CA PRO A 296 -23.38 -29.07 -22.08
C PRO A 296 -23.89 -30.51 -22.26
N ALA A 297 -23.98 -31.26 -21.15
CA ALA A 297 -24.45 -32.63 -21.20
C ALA A 297 -25.93 -32.73 -21.67
N VAL A 298 -26.78 -31.89 -21.08
CA VAL A 298 -28.20 -31.78 -21.48
C VAL A 298 -28.34 -31.32 -22.92
N PHE A 299 -27.50 -30.38 -23.37
CA PHE A 299 -27.51 -29.91 -24.75
C PHE A 299 -27.14 -31.00 -25.72
N VAL A 300 -26.11 -31.80 -25.44
CA VAL A 300 -25.72 -32.96 -26.28
C VAL A 300 -26.82 -34.00 -26.34
N VAL A 301 -27.49 -34.32 -25.22
CA VAL A 301 -28.56 -35.34 -25.18
C VAL A 301 -29.82 -34.85 -25.92
N LEU A 302 -30.18 -33.56 -25.80
CA LEU A 302 -31.39 -33.04 -26.46
C LEU A 302 -31.18 -32.72 -27.95
N VAL A 303 -30.06 -32.09 -28.30
CA VAL A 303 -29.79 -31.61 -29.64
C VAL A 303 -29.13 -32.72 -30.52
N GLY A 304 -28.40 -33.63 -29.87
CA GLY A 304 -27.68 -34.73 -30.56
C GLY A 304 -28.58 -35.58 -31.48
N PRO A 305 -29.69 -36.15 -30.99
CA PRO A 305 -30.60 -36.93 -31.83
C PRO A 305 -31.27 -36.13 -32.93
N ALA A 306 -31.63 -34.87 -32.61
CA ALA A 306 -32.23 -33.97 -33.62
C ALA A 306 -31.21 -33.58 -34.71
N GLY A 307 -29.97 -33.35 -34.34
CA GLY A 307 -28.88 -33.04 -35.27
C GLY A 307 -28.56 -34.25 -36.19
N LEU A 308 -28.53 -35.47 -35.63
CA LEU A 308 -28.31 -36.67 -36.40
C LEU A 308 -29.47 -36.95 -37.39
N SER A 309 -30.72 -36.77 -37.00
CA SER A 309 -31.86 -36.94 -37.87
C SER A 309 -31.90 -35.94 -39.04
N VAL A 310 -31.51 -34.71 -38.78
CA VAL A 310 -31.37 -33.68 -39.84
C VAL A 310 -30.20 -34.03 -40.79
N PHE A 311 -29.10 -34.48 -40.25
CA PHE A 311 -27.92 -34.90 -41.03
C PHE A 311 -28.26 -36.13 -41.94
N ASP A 312 -28.94 -37.13 -41.40
CA ASP A 312 -29.37 -38.30 -42.13
C ASP A 312 -30.35 -37.93 -43.25
N ASN A 313 -31.31 -37.02 -42.98
CA ASN A 313 -32.28 -36.56 -44.00
C ASN A 313 -31.61 -35.78 -45.13
N ILE A 314 -30.56 -35.01 -44.86
CA ILE A 314 -29.80 -34.27 -45.88
C ILE A 314 -28.94 -35.25 -46.71
N LEU A 315 -28.36 -36.25 -46.13
CA LEU A 315 -27.53 -37.23 -46.82
C LEU A 315 -28.34 -38.34 -47.53
N ALA A 316 -29.48 -38.75 -46.96
CA ALA A 316 -30.39 -39.75 -47.56
C ALA A 316 -31.30 -39.16 -48.66
N GLY A 317 -31.42 -37.81 -48.71
CA GLY A 317 -32.15 -37.10 -49.74
C GLY A 317 -31.40 -36.89 -51.05
N ARG A 318 -30.34 -37.67 -51.32
CA ARG A 318 -29.63 -37.74 -52.60
C ARG A 318 -29.86 -39.05 -53.30
#